data_c2b1bc042fb864f3894f55bae032fbc9
#
_entry.id   c2b1bc042fb864f3894f55bae032fbc9
#
_cell.length_a   1.000
_cell.length_b   1.000
_cell.length_c   1.000
_cell.angle_alpha   90.00
_cell.angle_beta   90.00
_cell.angle_gamma   90.00
#
_symmetry.space_group_name_H-M   'P 1'
#
loop_
_entity.id
_entity.type
_entity.pdbx_description
1 polymer ?
#
loop_
_entity_poly.entity_id
_entity_poly.type
_entity_poly.pdbx_seq_one_letter_code
_entity_poly.pdbx_strand_id
1 'polypeptide(L)'
;MALAFWPAWAAPMLNGAALLLALGFRRNRAVLVLAVLTVAALALAGVGHADPGERGIDAARMFAPWLLLAAVALPERGLLARRNLALLLLLALAAWLTLAASDHLWPGLRSALPFGFLPWSAGKVAAGLTFAAALVCMIRWLWHGVPMELGLCVVLGLAGFAMLPNFDTGRALALAGASGLLTVLYASYRMAFVDALSGLPNRRALDETLARLTGDYALAMVDVDHFKSFNDTHGHDAGDKVLQAVAGELRRERRGRAFRYGGEEFCLLFTGARSREAVRMCDQTRRAVEQMRVRIRSAPKKPRGGQAVKRREDVETNVTVSIGVALRDAQTRLAADVLKAADQALYQAKLRGRNRVVAR
;
A
#
# COMPACT_ATOMS: atom_id res chain seq x y z
N MET A 1 -0.59 37.24 -9.55
CA MET A 1 -0.84 37.20 -11.00
C MET A 1 0.35 36.51 -11.64
N ALA A 2 0.18 35.44 -12.34
CA ALA A 2 1.07 34.49 -13.01
C ALA A 2 1.05 33.09 -12.38
N LEU A 3 -0.15 32.51 -12.14
CA LEU A 3 -0.28 31.05 -12.05
C LEU A 3 -0.31 30.55 -13.49
N ALA A 4 0.88 30.08 -13.90
CA ALA A 4 1.22 29.67 -15.24
C ALA A 4 0.13 28.80 -15.88
N PHE A 5 -0.15 29.09 -17.12
CA PHE A 5 -0.94 28.30 -18.08
C PHE A 5 -0.46 26.83 -18.03
N TRP A 6 -1.23 25.96 -17.40
CA TRP A 6 -0.95 24.54 -17.52
C TRP A 6 -1.28 24.12 -18.94
N PRO A 7 -0.33 23.59 -19.70
CA PRO A 7 -0.57 23.24 -21.09
C PRO A 7 -1.60 22.09 -21.17
N ALA A 8 -2.43 22.09 -22.20
CA ALA A 8 -3.50 21.10 -22.38
C ALA A 8 -3.01 19.64 -22.34
N TRP A 9 -1.75 19.40 -22.68
CA TRP A 9 -1.11 18.07 -22.63
C TRP A 9 -0.72 17.61 -21.22
N ALA A 10 -0.69 18.50 -20.21
CA ALA A 10 -0.23 18.13 -18.86
C ALA A 10 -1.14 17.09 -18.20
N ALA A 11 -2.46 17.25 -18.30
CA ALA A 11 -3.41 16.31 -17.72
C ALA A 11 -3.28 14.90 -18.34
N PRO A 12 -3.33 14.69 -19.67
CA PRO A 12 -3.19 13.37 -20.26
C PRO A 12 -1.81 12.76 -19.99
N MET A 13 -0.71 13.53 -20.00
CA MET A 13 0.62 13.01 -19.70
C MET A 13 0.75 12.51 -18.26
N LEU A 14 0.29 13.28 -17.27
CA LEU A 14 0.39 12.89 -15.87
C LEU A 14 -0.48 11.67 -15.56
N ASN A 15 -1.72 11.63 -16.05
CA ASN A 15 -2.60 10.48 -15.87
C ASN A 15 -2.06 9.24 -16.63
N GLY A 16 -1.54 9.40 -17.84
CA GLY A 16 -0.93 8.34 -18.62
C GLY A 16 0.33 7.77 -17.96
N ALA A 17 1.21 8.61 -17.43
CA ALA A 17 2.39 8.16 -16.68
C ALA A 17 2.00 7.39 -15.40
N ALA A 18 1.02 7.89 -14.66
CA ALA A 18 0.49 7.20 -13.48
C ALA A 18 -0.14 5.84 -13.85
N LEU A 19 -0.87 5.78 -14.97
CA LEU A 19 -1.46 4.56 -15.51
C LEU A 19 -0.39 3.52 -15.87
N LEU A 20 0.64 3.92 -16.61
CA LEU A 20 1.74 3.02 -16.99
C LEU A 20 2.46 2.44 -15.78
N LEU A 21 2.71 3.26 -14.76
CA LEU A 21 3.28 2.79 -13.49
C LEU A 21 2.33 1.84 -12.75
N ALA A 22 1.04 2.14 -12.68
CA ALA A 22 0.06 1.28 -12.04
C ALA A 22 -0.03 -0.10 -12.72
N LEU A 23 0.10 -0.15 -14.06
CA LEU A 23 0.20 -1.39 -14.84
C LEU A 23 1.46 -2.16 -14.50
N GLY A 24 2.62 -1.52 -14.49
CA GLY A 24 3.91 -2.14 -14.14
C GLY A 24 3.90 -2.76 -12.75
N PHE A 25 3.27 -2.12 -11.79
CA PHE A 25 3.15 -2.61 -10.41
C PHE A 25 1.89 -3.46 -10.14
N ARG A 26 1.12 -3.81 -11.18
CA ARG A 26 -0.10 -4.64 -11.10
C ARG A 26 -1.14 -4.13 -10.09
N ARG A 27 -1.30 -2.80 -10.00
CA ARG A 27 -2.28 -2.14 -9.12
C ARG A 27 -3.63 -1.99 -9.84
N ASN A 28 -4.36 -3.07 -9.98
CA ASN A 28 -5.51 -3.20 -10.88
C ASN A 28 -6.59 -2.12 -10.69
N ARG A 29 -6.92 -1.76 -9.43
CA ARG A 29 -7.89 -0.70 -9.17
C ARG A 29 -7.38 0.67 -9.60
N ALA A 30 -6.12 0.99 -9.27
CA ALA A 30 -5.49 2.23 -9.73
C ALA A 30 -5.42 2.28 -11.26
N VAL A 31 -5.11 1.16 -11.92
CA VAL A 31 -5.14 1.05 -13.39
C VAL A 31 -6.50 1.44 -13.94
N LEU A 32 -7.59 0.90 -13.42
CA LEU A 32 -8.94 1.20 -13.90
C LEU A 32 -9.31 2.68 -13.70
N VAL A 33 -9.06 3.22 -12.50
CA VAL A 33 -9.33 4.62 -12.19
C VAL A 33 -8.51 5.56 -13.09
N LEU A 34 -7.20 5.33 -13.20
CA LEU A 34 -6.31 6.17 -14.00
C LEU A 34 -6.56 6.04 -15.50
N ALA A 35 -6.99 4.87 -15.99
CA ALA A 35 -7.40 4.71 -17.39
C ALA A 35 -8.62 5.58 -17.72
N VAL A 36 -9.64 5.59 -16.85
CA VAL A 36 -10.80 6.49 -17.03
C VAL A 36 -10.37 7.95 -17.06
N LEU A 37 -9.51 8.37 -16.12
CA LEU A 37 -9.05 9.76 -16.06
C LEU A 37 -8.15 10.14 -17.24
N THR A 38 -7.34 9.21 -17.76
CA THR A 38 -6.52 9.41 -18.96
C THR A 38 -7.41 9.67 -20.17
N VAL A 39 -8.45 8.84 -20.36
CA VAL A 39 -9.42 9.03 -21.46
C VAL A 39 -10.15 10.36 -21.32
N ALA A 40 -10.60 10.72 -20.13
CA ALA A 40 -11.25 12.02 -19.89
C ALA A 40 -10.29 13.19 -20.18
N ALA A 41 -9.02 13.08 -19.80
CA ALA A 41 -8.02 14.10 -20.06
C ALA A 41 -7.65 14.23 -21.56
N LEU A 42 -7.60 13.10 -22.29
CA LEU A 42 -7.40 13.12 -23.75
C LEU A 42 -8.58 13.76 -24.49
N ALA A 43 -9.81 13.44 -24.08
CA ALA A 43 -11.01 14.07 -24.61
C ALA A 43 -10.99 15.59 -24.38
N LEU A 44 -10.56 16.05 -23.21
CA LEU A 44 -10.41 17.47 -22.90
C LEU A 44 -9.32 18.15 -23.72
N ALA A 45 -8.22 17.45 -24.00
CA ALA A 45 -7.12 17.97 -24.82
C ALA A 45 -7.47 18.05 -26.33
N GLY A 46 -8.67 17.62 -26.73
CA GLY A 46 -9.12 17.66 -28.11
C GLY A 46 -8.52 16.61 -29.03
N VAL A 47 -7.95 15.55 -28.45
CA VAL A 47 -7.42 14.45 -29.24
C VAL A 47 -8.58 13.74 -29.96
N GLY A 48 -8.59 13.82 -31.28
CA GLY A 48 -9.60 13.19 -32.13
C GLY A 48 -10.75 14.09 -32.63
N HIS A 49 -10.75 15.40 -32.32
CA HIS A 49 -11.81 16.34 -32.75
C HIS A 49 -11.25 17.65 -33.31
N ALA A 50 -11.90 18.17 -34.34
CA ALA A 50 -11.56 19.47 -34.92
C ALA A 50 -11.97 20.68 -34.04
N ASP A 51 -12.89 20.45 -33.09
CA ASP A 51 -13.37 21.46 -32.12
C ASP A 51 -13.33 20.89 -30.69
N PRO A 52 -12.27 21.18 -29.94
CA PRO A 52 -11.94 20.45 -28.72
C PRO A 52 -12.74 20.79 -27.45
N GLY A 53 -13.56 21.83 -27.44
CA GLY A 53 -13.92 22.44 -26.14
C GLY A 53 -15.03 21.73 -25.37
N GLU A 54 -16.28 21.74 -25.85
CA GLU A 54 -17.44 21.41 -25.01
C GLU A 54 -17.86 19.94 -25.10
N ARG A 55 -17.77 19.31 -26.23
CA ARG A 55 -18.29 17.96 -26.47
C ARG A 55 -17.50 16.85 -25.75
N GLY A 56 -16.18 16.94 -25.72
CA GLY A 56 -15.34 15.98 -25.00
C GLY A 56 -15.56 16.05 -23.49
N ILE A 57 -15.78 17.26 -22.98
CA ILE A 57 -16.10 17.51 -21.55
C ILE A 57 -17.46 16.91 -21.20
N ASP A 58 -18.47 17.13 -22.00
CA ASP A 58 -19.83 16.60 -21.76
C ASP A 58 -19.85 15.08 -21.81
N ALA A 59 -19.16 14.49 -22.78
CA ALA A 59 -19.02 13.05 -22.86
C ALA A 59 -18.25 12.46 -21.65
N ALA A 60 -17.15 13.09 -21.22
CA ALA A 60 -16.41 12.67 -20.05
C ALA A 60 -17.29 12.77 -18.77
N ARG A 61 -18.06 13.86 -18.61
CA ARG A 61 -19.00 14.04 -17.50
C ARG A 61 -20.10 12.98 -17.48
N MET A 62 -20.47 12.46 -18.62
CA MET A 62 -21.53 11.47 -18.75
C MET A 62 -21.08 10.06 -18.37
N PHE A 63 -19.92 9.61 -18.83
CA PHE A 63 -19.49 8.23 -18.68
C PHE A 63 -18.46 8.00 -17.56
N ALA A 64 -17.51 8.93 -17.37
CA ALA A 64 -16.41 8.74 -16.43
C ALA A 64 -16.88 8.47 -14.98
N PRO A 65 -17.87 9.19 -14.40
CA PRO A 65 -18.26 8.97 -13.02
C PRO A 65 -18.79 7.58 -12.73
N TRP A 66 -19.55 6.98 -13.64
CA TRP A 66 -20.09 5.63 -13.51
C TRP A 66 -18.97 4.58 -13.58
N LEU A 67 -18.02 4.77 -14.50
CA LEU A 67 -16.86 3.88 -14.63
C LEU A 67 -15.94 3.99 -13.41
N LEU A 68 -15.75 5.20 -12.86
CA LEU A 68 -14.97 5.41 -11.63
C LEU A 68 -15.63 4.73 -10.43
N LEU A 69 -16.93 4.91 -10.25
CA LEU A 69 -17.69 4.26 -9.18
C LEU A 69 -17.63 2.73 -9.30
N ALA A 70 -17.82 2.20 -10.52
CA ALA A 70 -17.70 0.77 -10.78
C ALA A 70 -16.28 0.25 -10.50
N ALA A 71 -15.23 0.97 -10.93
CA ALA A 71 -13.84 0.59 -10.69
C ALA A 71 -13.50 0.49 -9.19
N VAL A 72 -14.07 1.39 -8.38
CA VAL A 72 -13.87 1.40 -6.92
C VAL A 72 -14.73 0.36 -6.21
N ALA A 73 -15.97 0.15 -6.65
CA ALA A 73 -16.90 -0.79 -6.02
C ALA A 73 -16.49 -2.26 -6.22
N LEU A 74 -15.78 -2.57 -7.32
CA LEU A 74 -15.36 -3.93 -7.62
C LEU A 74 -14.23 -4.41 -6.67
N PRO A 75 -14.24 -5.71 -6.29
CA PRO A 75 -13.15 -6.29 -5.52
C PRO A 75 -11.84 -6.28 -6.34
N GLU A 76 -10.71 -6.10 -5.66
CA GLU A 76 -9.38 -6.11 -6.29
C GLU A 76 -9.02 -7.54 -6.74
N ARG A 77 -9.18 -7.80 -8.04
CA ARG A 77 -8.88 -9.06 -8.70
C ARG A 77 -7.93 -8.80 -9.88
N GLY A 78 -7.33 -9.86 -10.45
CA GLY A 78 -6.47 -9.70 -11.64
C GLY A 78 -7.19 -8.95 -12.78
N LEU A 79 -6.45 -8.18 -13.59
CA LEU A 79 -7.02 -7.40 -14.71
C LEU A 79 -7.82 -8.26 -15.68
N LEU A 80 -7.38 -9.49 -15.91
CA LEU A 80 -8.06 -10.46 -16.80
C LEU A 80 -9.22 -11.21 -16.15
N ALA A 81 -9.58 -10.90 -14.90
CA ALA A 81 -10.79 -11.47 -14.32
C ALA A 81 -12.03 -11.01 -15.10
N ARG A 82 -12.98 -11.91 -15.33
CA ARG A 82 -14.18 -11.64 -16.18
C ARG A 82 -14.87 -10.30 -15.89
N ARG A 83 -14.97 -9.92 -14.62
CA ARG A 83 -15.58 -8.62 -14.21
C ARG A 83 -14.73 -7.42 -14.60
N ASN A 84 -13.43 -7.51 -14.42
CA ASN A 84 -12.50 -6.42 -14.82
C ASN A 84 -12.41 -6.33 -16.34
N LEU A 85 -12.47 -7.45 -17.06
CA LEU A 85 -12.54 -7.48 -18.52
C LEU A 85 -13.80 -6.79 -19.03
N ALA A 86 -14.97 -7.06 -18.43
CA ALA A 86 -16.21 -6.36 -18.78
C ALA A 86 -16.09 -4.84 -18.54
N LEU A 87 -15.47 -4.42 -17.44
CA LEU A 87 -15.23 -3.01 -17.16
C LEU A 87 -14.25 -2.38 -18.15
N LEU A 88 -13.20 -3.09 -18.55
CA LEU A 88 -12.26 -2.64 -19.59
C LEU A 88 -12.94 -2.51 -20.95
N LEU A 89 -13.84 -3.41 -21.32
CA LEU A 89 -14.65 -3.32 -22.54
C LEU A 89 -15.59 -2.11 -22.49
N LEU A 90 -16.27 -1.90 -21.36
CA LEU A 90 -17.10 -0.70 -21.15
C LEU A 90 -16.28 0.57 -21.22
N LEU A 91 -15.06 0.57 -20.64
CA LEU A 91 -14.14 1.69 -20.71
C LEU A 91 -13.70 1.95 -22.16
N ALA A 92 -13.37 0.90 -22.91
CA ALA A 92 -12.99 1.01 -24.33
C ALA A 92 -14.16 1.55 -25.18
N LEU A 93 -15.38 1.07 -24.93
CA LEU A 93 -16.58 1.59 -25.59
C LEU A 93 -16.83 3.05 -25.22
N ALA A 94 -16.74 3.40 -23.93
CA ALA A 94 -16.89 4.78 -23.49
C ALA A 94 -15.82 5.70 -24.08
N ALA A 95 -14.55 5.22 -24.13
CA ALA A 95 -13.46 5.94 -24.77
C ALA A 95 -13.74 6.18 -26.28
N TRP A 96 -14.19 5.12 -26.96
CA TRP A 96 -14.58 5.23 -28.37
C TRP A 96 -15.71 6.23 -28.58
N LEU A 97 -16.78 6.16 -27.76
CA LEU A 97 -17.90 7.10 -27.81
C LEU A 97 -17.47 8.55 -27.50
N THR A 98 -16.53 8.74 -26.55
CA THR A 98 -16.06 10.10 -26.19
C THR A 98 -15.10 10.68 -27.23
N LEU A 99 -14.28 9.85 -27.86
CA LEU A 99 -13.24 10.29 -28.80
C LEU A 99 -13.72 10.26 -30.27
N ALA A 100 -14.68 9.39 -30.60
CA ALA A 100 -15.15 9.15 -31.98
C ALA A 100 -16.60 9.55 -32.22
N ALA A 101 -17.31 10.07 -31.18
CA ALA A 101 -18.71 10.47 -31.33
C ALA A 101 -18.84 11.59 -32.39
N SER A 102 -19.37 11.22 -33.55
CA SER A 102 -19.67 12.16 -34.60
C SER A 102 -20.84 13.07 -34.22
N ASP A 103 -20.92 14.23 -34.86
CA ASP A 103 -21.98 15.25 -34.66
C ASP A 103 -23.40 14.70 -34.77
N HIS A 104 -23.57 13.58 -35.47
CA HIS A 104 -24.86 12.94 -35.70
C HIS A 104 -25.32 12.01 -34.57
N LEU A 105 -24.41 11.38 -33.83
CA LEU A 105 -24.75 10.43 -32.75
C LEU A 105 -24.99 11.13 -31.41
N TRP A 106 -24.31 12.26 -31.17
CA TRP A 106 -24.33 12.94 -29.89
C TRP A 106 -25.68 13.50 -29.46
N PRO A 107 -26.48 14.23 -30.33
CA PRO A 107 -27.78 14.73 -29.94
C PRO A 107 -28.77 13.61 -29.55
N GLY A 108 -28.76 12.50 -30.31
CA GLY A 108 -29.61 11.33 -30.02
C GLY A 108 -29.25 10.62 -28.71
N LEU A 109 -27.96 10.49 -28.43
CA LEU A 109 -27.48 9.86 -27.19
C LEU A 109 -27.81 10.71 -25.95
N ARG A 110 -27.66 12.02 -26.06
CA ARG A 110 -27.97 12.97 -24.99
C ARG A 110 -29.45 12.99 -24.63
N SER A 111 -30.32 12.83 -25.61
CA SER A 111 -31.79 12.79 -25.40
C SER A 111 -32.26 11.44 -24.87
N ALA A 112 -31.54 10.36 -25.14
CA ALA A 112 -31.90 9.00 -24.73
C ALA A 112 -31.51 8.64 -23.30
N LEU A 113 -30.63 9.44 -22.66
CA LEU A 113 -30.13 9.12 -21.32
C LEU A 113 -30.93 9.83 -20.22
N PRO A 114 -31.17 9.17 -19.06
CA PRO A 114 -32.12 9.61 -18.03
C PRO A 114 -31.70 10.89 -17.26
N PHE A 115 -30.66 11.61 -17.69
CA PHE A 115 -30.20 12.82 -17.03
C PHE A 115 -31.10 14.06 -17.23
N GLY A 116 -31.98 14.06 -18.22
CA GLY A 116 -32.93 15.12 -18.46
C GLY A 116 -34.00 15.33 -17.36
N PHE A 117 -34.17 14.33 -16.50
CA PHE A 117 -35.15 14.37 -15.39
C PHE A 117 -34.59 14.93 -14.08
N LEU A 118 -33.26 15.11 -13.97
CA LEU A 118 -32.67 15.66 -12.77
C LEU A 118 -32.60 17.20 -12.83
N PRO A 119 -33.05 17.91 -11.79
CA PRO A 119 -33.02 19.38 -11.74
C PRO A 119 -31.59 19.94 -11.65
N TRP A 120 -30.59 19.07 -11.66
CA TRP A 120 -29.18 19.43 -11.54
C TRP A 120 -28.48 19.36 -12.89
N SER A 121 -27.52 20.25 -13.12
CA SER A 121 -26.70 20.21 -14.32
C SER A 121 -25.92 18.86 -14.35
N ALA A 122 -25.70 18.32 -15.55
CA ALA A 122 -24.93 17.05 -15.74
C ALA A 122 -23.60 17.08 -14.98
N GLY A 123 -22.91 18.21 -14.91
CA GLY A 123 -21.67 18.37 -14.17
C GLY A 123 -21.82 18.17 -12.65
N LYS A 124 -22.92 18.63 -12.04
CA LYS A 124 -23.17 18.43 -10.61
C LYS A 124 -23.44 16.96 -10.27
N VAL A 125 -24.20 16.26 -11.12
CA VAL A 125 -24.44 14.81 -10.97
C VAL A 125 -23.14 14.04 -11.13
N ALA A 126 -22.35 14.36 -12.15
CA ALA A 126 -21.05 13.75 -12.40
C ALA A 126 -20.09 13.95 -11.20
N ALA A 127 -20.02 15.16 -10.67
CA ALA A 127 -19.24 15.46 -9.48
C ALA A 127 -19.73 14.66 -8.26
N GLY A 128 -21.04 14.60 -8.02
CA GLY A 128 -21.63 13.84 -6.92
C GLY A 128 -21.27 12.34 -6.97
N LEU A 129 -21.37 11.70 -8.13
CA LEU A 129 -20.97 10.30 -8.32
C LEU A 129 -19.45 10.10 -8.11
N THR A 130 -18.63 11.02 -8.58
CA THR A 130 -17.18 10.95 -8.40
C THR A 130 -16.78 11.14 -6.94
N PHE A 131 -17.43 12.05 -6.21
CA PHE A 131 -17.25 12.22 -4.77
C PHE A 131 -17.78 10.99 -3.99
N ALA A 132 -18.85 10.34 -4.44
CA ALA A 132 -19.31 9.10 -3.85
C ALA A 132 -18.25 7.98 -4.00
N ALA A 133 -17.59 7.90 -5.16
CA ALA A 133 -16.46 6.96 -5.36
C ALA A 133 -15.28 7.30 -4.43
N ALA A 134 -14.97 8.59 -4.25
CA ALA A 134 -13.95 9.03 -3.29
C ALA A 134 -14.30 8.64 -1.85
N LEU A 135 -15.55 8.80 -1.46
CA LEU A 135 -16.06 8.41 -0.14
C LEU A 135 -15.94 6.90 0.09
N VAL A 136 -16.21 6.06 -0.91
CA VAL A 136 -15.99 4.61 -0.82
C VAL A 136 -14.52 4.30 -0.55
N CYS A 137 -13.58 4.96 -1.24
CA CYS A 137 -12.15 4.81 -0.98
C CYS A 137 -11.78 5.26 0.45
N MET A 138 -12.36 6.37 0.93
CA MET A 138 -12.14 6.87 2.29
C MET A 138 -12.61 5.85 3.34
N ILE A 139 -13.82 5.32 3.21
CA ILE A 139 -14.36 4.29 4.11
C ILE A 139 -13.47 3.06 4.11
N ARG A 140 -13.02 2.60 2.95
CA ARG A 140 -12.12 1.45 2.84
C ARG A 140 -10.77 1.71 3.47
N TRP A 141 -10.23 2.93 3.34
CA TRP A 141 -8.99 3.31 4.02
C TRP A 141 -9.17 3.29 5.54
N LEU A 142 -10.27 3.82 6.06
CA LEU A 142 -10.55 3.80 7.50
C LEU A 142 -10.67 2.38 8.05
N TRP A 143 -11.19 1.42 7.28
CA TRP A 143 -11.34 0.03 7.72
C TRP A 143 -10.08 -0.82 7.56
N HIS A 144 -9.32 -0.61 6.50
CA HIS A 144 -8.19 -1.49 6.14
C HIS A 144 -6.83 -0.81 6.31
N GLY A 145 -6.77 0.50 6.46
CA GLY A 145 -5.51 1.25 6.61
C GLY A 145 -4.59 1.23 5.38
N VAL A 146 -5.12 0.84 4.20
CA VAL A 146 -4.31 0.70 2.98
C VAL A 146 -4.04 2.08 2.36
N PRO A 147 -2.79 2.56 2.29
CA PRO A 147 -2.47 3.91 1.80
C PRO A 147 -2.92 4.18 0.36
N MET A 148 -3.00 3.15 -0.47
CA MET A 148 -3.50 3.26 -1.85
C MET A 148 -4.94 3.78 -1.89
N GLU A 149 -5.79 3.36 -0.97
CA GLU A 149 -7.19 3.81 -0.90
C GLU A 149 -7.27 5.30 -0.56
N LEU A 150 -6.43 5.78 0.35
CA LEU A 150 -6.34 7.22 0.65
C LEU A 150 -5.89 8.02 -0.57
N GLY A 151 -4.87 7.54 -1.27
CA GLY A 151 -4.39 8.19 -2.50
C GLY A 151 -5.47 8.23 -3.59
N LEU A 152 -6.20 7.14 -3.80
CA LEU A 152 -7.32 7.11 -4.75
C LEU A 152 -8.48 8.02 -4.31
N CYS A 153 -8.72 8.17 -3.01
CA CYS A 153 -9.69 9.14 -2.49
C CYS A 153 -9.32 10.56 -2.92
N VAL A 154 -8.04 10.96 -2.79
CA VAL A 154 -7.56 12.29 -3.24
C VAL A 154 -7.69 12.45 -4.74
N VAL A 155 -7.28 11.44 -5.53
CA VAL A 155 -7.39 11.44 -7.00
C VAL A 155 -8.85 11.66 -7.44
N LEU A 156 -9.78 10.90 -6.85
CA LEU A 156 -11.20 10.98 -7.17
C LEU A 156 -11.83 12.28 -6.68
N GLY A 157 -11.40 12.79 -5.52
CA GLY A 157 -11.83 14.11 -5.03
C GLY A 157 -11.47 15.23 -6.02
N LEU A 158 -10.22 15.26 -6.50
CA LEU A 158 -9.77 16.22 -7.51
C LEU A 158 -10.51 16.03 -8.84
N ALA A 159 -10.73 14.79 -9.27
CA ALA A 159 -11.53 14.49 -10.46
C ALA A 159 -12.99 14.93 -10.29
N GLY A 160 -13.58 14.84 -9.10
CA GLY A 160 -14.90 15.38 -8.80
C GLY A 160 -14.99 16.89 -8.98
N PHE A 161 -13.99 17.64 -8.54
CA PHE A 161 -13.91 19.09 -8.80
C PHE A 161 -13.79 19.38 -10.29
N ALA A 162 -13.07 18.57 -11.07
CA ALA A 162 -12.97 18.73 -12.52
C ALA A 162 -14.33 18.61 -13.23
N MET A 163 -15.31 17.92 -12.64
CA MET A 163 -16.65 17.78 -13.22
C MET A 163 -17.55 19.01 -12.98
N LEU A 164 -17.22 19.88 -12.05
CA LEU A 164 -18.01 21.07 -11.73
C LEU A 164 -17.81 22.16 -12.80
N PRO A 165 -18.89 22.91 -13.19
CA PRO A 165 -18.86 23.89 -14.29
C PRO A 165 -17.94 25.09 -14.00
N ASN A 166 -17.70 25.42 -12.74
CA ASN A 166 -16.95 26.62 -12.34
C ASN A 166 -15.48 26.34 -11.99
N PHE A 167 -15.01 25.13 -12.22
CA PHE A 167 -13.63 24.74 -11.94
C PHE A 167 -12.85 24.57 -13.24
N ASP A 168 -11.55 24.84 -13.18
CA ASP A 168 -10.63 24.56 -14.27
C ASP A 168 -10.42 23.04 -14.37
N THR A 169 -11.15 22.41 -15.29
CA THR A 169 -11.15 20.97 -15.51
C THR A 169 -9.74 20.44 -15.84
N GLY A 170 -8.98 21.20 -16.65
CA GLY A 170 -7.63 20.80 -17.05
C GLY A 170 -6.68 20.74 -15.86
N ARG A 171 -6.69 21.76 -15.01
CA ARG A 171 -5.86 21.79 -13.79
C ARG A 171 -6.27 20.72 -12.80
N ALA A 172 -7.57 20.54 -12.58
CA ALA A 172 -8.06 19.53 -11.64
C ALA A 172 -7.67 18.11 -12.07
N LEU A 173 -7.81 17.78 -13.37
CA LEU A 173 -7.36 16.48 -13.91
C LEU A 173 -5.82 16.33 -13.90
N ALA A 174 -5.06 17.39 -14.12
CA ALA A 174 -3.61 17.33 -14.02
C ALA A 174 -3.15 17.09 -12.56
N LEU A 175 -3.78 17.76 -11.59
CA LEU A 175 -3.52 17.50 -10.17
C LEU A 175 -3.95 16.09 -9.74
N ALA A 176 -5.07 15.59 -10.27
CA ALA A 176 -5.50 14.21 -10.06
C ALA A 176 -4.45 13.21 -10.61
N GLY A 177 -3.92 13.45 -11.82
CA GLY A 177 -2.84 12.64 -12.41
C GLY A 177 -1.56 12.68 -11.59
N ALA A 178 -1.13 13.87 -11.15
CA ALA A 178 0.06 14.02 -10.30
C ALA A 178 -0.10 13.31 -8.95
N SER A 179 -1.26 13.45 -8.31
CA SER A 179 -1.54 12.73 -7.05
C SER A 179 -1.64 11.22 -7.25
N GLY A 180 -2.17 10.75 -8.38
CA GLY A 180 -2.17 9.35 -8.80
C GLY A 180 -0.76 8.80 -8.97
N LEU A 181 0.12 9.54 -9.65
CA LEU A 181 1.52 9.20 -9.83
C LEU A 181 2.23 9.03 -8.48
N LEU A 182 2.09 10.02 -7.59
CA LEU A 182 2.67 9.98 -6.25
C LEU A 182 2.12 8.80 -5.42
N THR A 183 0.81 8.53 -5.53
CA THR A 183 0.17 7.40 -4.84
C THR A 183 0.74 6.07 -5.28
N VAL A 184 0.89 5.86 -6.59
CA VAL A 184 1.45 4.60 -7.14
C VAL A 184 2.92 4.46 -6.76
N LEU A 185 3.71 5.53 -6.86
CA LEU A 185 5.13 5.53 -6.44
C LEU A 185 5.28 5.21 -4.95
N TYR A 186 4.49 5.86 -4.09
CA TYR A 186 4.51 5.59 -2.66
C TYR A 186 4.10 4.15 -2.31
N ALA A 187 3.03 3.65 -2.93
CA ALA A 187 2.60 2.28 -2.72
C ALA A 187 3.63 1.26 -3.20
N SER A 188 4.32 1.55 -4.31
CA SER A 188 5.40 0.72 -4.85
C SER A 188 6.63 0.73 -3.95
N TYR A 189 7.03 1.92 -3.46
CA TYR A 189 8.08 2.06 -2.48
C TYR A 189 7.77 1.23 -1.21
N ARG A 190 6.58 1.37 -0.64
CA ARG A 190 6.18 0.59 0.52
C ARG A 190 6.23 -0.91 0.28
N MET A 191 5.77 -1.38 -0.87
CA MET A 191 5.82 -2.80 -1.23
C MET A 191 7.26 -3.31 -1.36
N ALA A 192 8.17 -2.48 -1.87
CA ALA A 192 9.57 -2.87 -2.04
C ALA A 192 10.36 -2.88 -0.72
N PHE A 193 10.05 -1.99 0.23
CA PHE A 193 10.88 -1.71 1.39
C PHE A 193 10.24 -1.94 2.75
N VAL A 194 8.93 -2.24 2.82
CA VAL A 194 8.22 -2.46 4.07
C VAL A 194 7.59 -3.86 4.07
N ASP A 195 7.79 -4.58 5.16
CA ASP A 195 7.13 -5.87 5.37
C ASP A 195 5.66 -5.67 5.71
N ALA A 196 4.78 -6.35 4.97
CA ALA A 196 3.33 -6.16 5.07
C ALA A 196 2.73 -6.64 6.40
N LEU A 197 3.33 -7.68 7.01
CA LEU A 197 2.84 -8.25 8.27
C LEU A 197 3.25 -7.40 9.48
N SER A 198 4.54 -7.13 9.60
CA SER A 198 5.11 -6.43 10.76
C SER A 198 5.04 -4.91 10.65
N GLY A 199 4.92 -4.38 9.42
CA GLY A 199 5.02 -2.95 9.13
C GLY A 199 6.42 -2.36 9.39
N LEU A 200 7.43 -3.18 9.66
CA LEU A 200 8.83 -2.77 9.74
C LEU A 200 9.44 -2.68 8.34
N PRO A 201 10.52 -1.91 8.14
CA PRO A 201 11.35 -2.03 6.97
C PRO A 201 11.81 -3.49 6.78
N ASN A 202 11.81 -3.98 5.54
CA ASN A 202 12.19 -5.35 5.23
C ASN A 202 13.72 -5.50 5.03
N ARG A 203 14.17 -6.72 4.69
CA ARG A 203 15.58 -7.04 4.43
C ARG A 203 16.19 -6.13 3.37
N ARG A 204 15.47 -5.85 2.27
CA ARG A 204 15.96 -4.96 1.22
C ARG A 204 16.24 -3.55 1.72
N ALA A 205 15.37 -3.04 2.61
CA ALA A 205 15.58 -1.75 3.26
C ALA A 205 16.81 -1.77 4.19
N LEU A 206 17.07 -2.90 4.87
CA LEU A 206 18.29 -3.10 5.65
C LEU A 206 19.53 -3.06 4.75
N ASP A 207 19.55 -3.87 3.68
CA ASP A 207 20.69 -3.94 2.75
C ASP A 207 21.04 -2.57 2.16
N GLU A 208 20.04 -1.78 1.72
CA GLU A 208 20.27 -0.42 1.25
C GLU A 208 20.74 0.55 2.36
N THR A 209 20.26 0.36 3.58
CA THR A 209 20.73 1.16 4.72
C THR A 209 22.18 0.84 5.01
N LEU A 210 22.56 -0.42 5.04
CA LEU A 210 23.94 -0.88 5.31
C LEU A 210 24.92 -0.44 4.22
N ALA A 211 24.49 -0.44 2.95
CA ALA A 211 25.33 0.01 1.83
C ALA A 211 25.75 1.48 1.93
N ARG A 212 24.98 2.32 2.63
CA ARG A 212 25.25 3.76 2.83
C ARG A 212 25.82 4.09 4.20
N LEU A 213 25.97 3.07 5.06
CA LEU A 213 26.32 3.28 6.46
C LEU A 213 27.84 3.49 6.61
N THR A 214 28.20 4.56 7.32
CA THR A 214 29.58 4.89 7.67
C THR A 214 29.74 5.05 9.18
N GLY A 215 30.96 4.95 9.69
CA GLY A 215 31.23 5.13 11.11
C GLY A 215 30.93 3.90 11.98
N ASP A 216 30.78 4.13 13.30
CA ASP A 216 30.52 3.08 14.27
C ASP A 216 29.06 2.64 14.24
N TYR A 217 28.83 1.34 14.17
CA TYR A 217 27.51 0.74 14.30
C TYR A 217 27.59 -0.67 14.88
N ALA A 218 26.47 -1.14 15.40
CA ALA A 218 26.26 -2.52 15.79
C ALA A 218 25.01 -3.08 15.10
N LEU A 219 25.05 -4.37 14.77
CA LEU A 219 23.92 -5.13 14.29
C LEU A 219 23.53 -6.19 15.33
N ALA A 220 22.23 -6.36 15.52
CA ALA A 220 21.72 -7.44 16.34
C ALA A 220 20.70 -8.26 15.55
N MET A 221 21.00 -9.55 15.36
CA MET A 221 20.05 -10.51 14.82
C MET A 221 19.16 -11.03 15.94
N VAL A 222 17.87 -11.01 15.72
CA VAL A 222 16.81 -11.39 16.67
C VAL A 222 15.97 -12.48 16.05
N ASP A 223 15.67 -13.54 16.79
CA ASP A 223 14.85 -14.66 16.31
C ASP A 223 13.86 -15.07 17.41
N VAL A 224 12.62 -15.35 17.01
CA VAL A 224 11.58 -15.78 17.94
C VAL A 224 11.76 -17.24 18.30
N ASP A 225 11.98 -17.50 19.58
CA ASP A 225 12.27 -18.84 20.09
C ASP A 225 11.09 -19.79 19.87
N HIS A 226 11.39 -20.99 19.37
CA HIS A 226 10.40 -22.07 19.15
C HIS A 226 9.21 -21.69 18.25
N PHE A 227 9.35 -20.71 17.36
CA PHE A 227 8.25 -20.17 16.55
C PHE A 227 7.57 -21.24 15.68
N LYS A 228 8.33 -22.17 15.10
CA LYS A 228 7.76 -23.29 14.33
C LYS A 228 6.82 -24.14 15.20
N SER A 229 7.27 -24.56 16.39
CA SER A 229 6.45 -25.34 17.33
C SER A 229 5.20 -24.57 17.79
N PHE A 230 5.34 -23.26 17.95
CA PHE A 230 4.22 -22.36 18.26
C PHE A 230 3.17 -22.40 17.13
N ASN A 231 3.60 -22.27 15.87
CA ASN A 231 2.71 -22.33 14.70
C ASN A 231 2.04 -23.71 14.56
N ASP A 232 2.78 -24.77 14.82
CA ASP A 232 2.26 -26.16 14.76
C ASP A 232 1.16 -26.39 15.81
N THR A 233 1.24 -25.67 16.95
CA THR A 233 0.28 -25.79 18.06
C THR A 233 -0.92 -24.85 17.89
N HIS A 234 -0.69 -23.60 17.51
CA HIS A 234 -1.69 -22.52 17.55
C HIS A 234 -2.17 -22.07 16.15
N GLY A 235 -1.51 -22.51 15.10
CA GLY A 235 -1.78 -22.12 13.71
C GLY A 235 -1.08 -20.84 13.28
N HIS A 236 -0.93 -20.66 11.98
CA HIS A 236 -0.21 -19.53 11.38
C HIS A 236 -0.82 -18.16 11.71
N ASP A 237 -2.15 -18.06 11.81
CA ASP A 237 -2.84 -16.80 12.19
C ASP A 237 -2.42 -16.32 13.59
N ALA A 238 -2.16 -17.26 14.51
CA ALA A 238 -1.64 -16.95 15.85
C ALA A 238 -0.17 -16.53 15.80
N GLY A 239 0.64 -17.20 14.98
CA GLY A 239 2.03 -16.82 14.74
C GLY A 239 2.16 -15.43 14.14
N ASP A 240 1.32 -15.07 13.19
CA ASP A 240 1.30 -13.74 12.61
C ASP A 240 1.05 -12.64 13.65
N LYS A 241 0.13 -12.89 14.60
CA LYS A 241 -0.10 -11.97 15.74
C LYS A 241 1.11 -11.84 16.65
N VAL A 242 1.81 -12.96 16.92
CA VAL A 242 3.06 -12.94 17.69
C VAL A 242 4.10 -12.10 16.98
N LEU A 243 4.32 -12.31 15.68
CA LEU A 243 5.29 -11.52 14.90
C LEU A 243 4.94 -10.02 14.88
N GLN A 244 3.65 -9.68 14.75
CA GLN A 244 3.18 -8.29 14.84
C GLN A 244 3.46 -7.68 16.21
N ALA A 245 3.23 -8.43 17.29
CA ALA A 245 3.46 -7.98 18.66
C ALA A 245 4.96 -7.79 18.93
N VAL A 246 5.81 -8.75 18.55
CA VAL A 246 7.29 -8.64 18.64
C VAL A 246 7.76 -7.43 17.83
N ALA A 247 7.32 -7.26 16.59
CA ALA A 247 7.67 -6.10 15.77
C ALA A 247 7.25 -4.78 16.43
N GLY A 248 6.11 -4.77 17.13
CA GLY A 248 5.63 -3.64 17.92
C GLY A 248 6.61 -3.25 19.03
N GLU A 249 7.11 -4.25 19.78
CA GLU A 249 8.13 -4.02 20.84
C GLU A 249 9.45 -3.54 20.25
N LEU A 250 9.93 -4.18 19.18
CA LEU A 250 11.16 -3.76 18.49
C LEU A 250 11.07 -2.32 17.95
N ARG A 251 9.88 -1.86 17.54
CA ARG A 251 9.64 -0.49 17.07
C ARG A 251 9.64 0.54 18.20
N ARG A 252 9.22 0.16 19.40
CA ARG A 252 9.23 1.04 20.59
C ARG A 252 10.64 1.38 21.06
N GLU A 253 11.63 0.54 20.72
CA GLU A 253 13.02 0.79 21.02
C GLU A 253 13.55 1.96 20.15
N ARG A 254 13.32 3.18 20.60
CA ARG A 254 13.71 4.42 19.88
C ARG A 254 15.22 4.57 19.68
N ARG A 255 16.04 3.69 20.24
CA ARG A 255 17.50 3.77 20.25
C ARG A 255 18.15 3.00 19.13
N GLY A 256 17.43 2.03 18.52
CA GLY A 256 17.84 1.26 17.35
C GLY A 256 16.78 1.32 16.24
N ARG A 257 17.18 1.04 15.00
CA ARG A 257 16.25 0.89 13.89
C ARG A 257 15.97 -0.58 13.64
N ALA A 258 14.70 -0.98 13.74
CA ALA A 258 14.28 -2.36 13.55
C ALA A 258 13.91 -2.66 12.10
N PHE A 259 14.25 -3.88 11.65
CA PHE A 259 13.95 -4.42 10.32
C PHE A 259 13.43 -5.85 10.46
N ARG A 260 12.55 -6.28 9.58
CA ARG A 260 12.23 -7.70 9.42
C ARG A 260 13.19 -8.32 8.42
N TYR A 261 14.03 -9.25 8.90
CA TYR A 261 15.08 -9.87 8.09
C TYR A 261 14.58 -11.11 7.35
N GLY A 262 13.76 -11.93 8.00
CA GLY A 262 13.22 -13.18 7.47
C GLY A 262 11.84 -13.51 8.01
N GLY A 263 11.44 -14.78 7.95
CA GLY A 263 10.13 -15.23 8.43
C GLY A 263 9.84 -14.87 9.88
N GLU A 264 10.70 -15.33 10.80
CA GLU A 264 10.63 -15.10 12.26
C GLU A 264 11.84 -14.31 12.77
N GLU A 265 12.68 -13.81 11.83
CA GLU A 265 13.93 -13.12 12.12
C GLU A 265 13.78 -11.61 11.93
N PHE A 266 14.38 -10.87 12.85
CA PHE A 266 14.47 -9.41 12.80
C PHE A 266 15.92 -8.97 12.95
N CYS A 267 16.21 -7.74 12.53
CA CYS A 267 17.52 -7.12 12.72
C CYS A 267 17.33 -5.74 13.37
N LEU A 268 18.16 -5.45 14.37
CA LEU A 268 18.28 -4.11 14.97
C LEU A 268 19.59 -3.48 14.56
N LEU A 269 19.55 -2.24 14.09
CA LEU A 269 20.71 -1.43 13.75
C LEU A 269 20.86 -0.30 14.76
N PHE A 270 22.02 -0.21 15.38
CA PHE A 270 22.45 0.84 16.31
C PHE A 270 23.59 1.63 15.69
N THR A 271 23.51 2.95 15.64
CA THR A 271 24.50 3.80 14.99
C THR A 271 25.13 4.79 15.97
N GLY A 272 26.40 5.16 15.73
CA GLY A 272 27.17 6.11 16.53
C GLY A 272 27.36 5.65 17.99
N ALA A 273 27.24 6.54 18.96
CA ALA A 273 27.44 6.23 20.38
C ALA A 273 26.56 5.08 20.91
N ARG A 274 25.41 4.86 20.30
CA ARG A 274 24.46 3.80 20.67
C ARG A 274 24.97 2.39 20.35
N SER A 275 25.90 2.26 19.40
CA SER A 275 26.48 0.96 19.06
C SER A 275 27.15 0.31 20.26
N ARG A 276 27.81 1.09 21.13
CA ARG A 276 28.48 0.62 22.34
C ARG A 276 27.52 0.11 23.42
N GLU A 277 26.29 0.59 23.39
CA GLU A 277 25.21 0.19 24.33
C GLU A 277 24.29 -0.91 23.75
N ALA A 278 24.55 -1.36 22.54
CA ALA A 278 23.64 -2.27 21.80
C ALA A 278 23.30 -3.54 22.61
N VAL A 279 24.28 -4.14 23.30
CA VAL A 279 24.05 -5.35 24.11
C VAL A 279 23.04 -5.09 25.24
N ARG A 280 23.21 -3.98 25.96
CA ARG A 280 22.30 -3.58 27.05
C ARG A 280 20.88 -3.31 26.52
N MET A 281 20.79 -2.61 25.39
CA MET A 281 19.52 -2.30 24.75
C MET A 281 18.83 -3.58 24.25
N CYS A 282 19.58 -4.51 23.66
CA CYS A 282 19.06 -5.79 23.24
C CYS A 282 18.53 -6.62 24.42
N ASP A 283 19.20 -6.61 25.59
CA ASP A 283 18.68 -7.33 26.77
C ASP A 283 17.40 -6.68 27.32
N GLN A 284 17.30 -5.35 27.28
CA GLN A 284 16.04 -4.65 27.61
C GLN A 284 14.91 -5.06 26.67
N THR A 285 15.19 -5.10 25.36
CA THR A 285 14.22 -5.54 24.34
C THR A 285 13.80 -7.00 24.54
N ARG A 286 14.77 -7.89 24.79
CA ARG A 286 14.49 -9.29 25.11
C ARG A 286 13.53 -9.43 26.30
N ARG A 287 13.80 -8.71 27.41
CA ARG A 287 12.95 -8.70 28.60
C ARG A 287 11.56 -8.16 28.32
N ALA A 288 11.45 -7.11 27.49
CA ALA A 288 10.15 -6.55 27.10
C ALA A 288 9.32 -7.57 26.32
N VAL A 289 9.95 -8.31 25.38
CA VAL A 289 9.28 -9.38 24.64
C VAL A 289 8.89 -10.54 25.57
N GLU A 290 9.75 -10.96 26.50
CA GLU A 290 9.48 -12.03 27.47
C GLU A 290 8.27 -11.70 28.38
N GLN A 291 8.11 -10.43 28.76
CA GLN A 291 7.00 -9.96 29.60
C GLN A 291 5.71 -9.67 28.81
N MET A 292 5.81 -9.60 27.49
CA MET A 292 4.69 -9.30 26.61
C MET A 292 3.67 -10.44 26.61
N ARG A 293 2.39 -10.10 26.74
CA ARG A 293 1.28 -11.03 26.60
C ARG A 293 0.56 -10.82 25.29
N VAL A 294 0.47 -11.86 24.50
CA VAL A 294 -0.20 -11.84 23.20
C VAL A 294 -1.51 -12.60 23.29
N ARG A 295 -2.62 -11.92 22.99
CA ARG A 295 -3.93 -12.57 22.87
C ARG A 295 -4.05 -13.23 21.50
N ILE A 296 -4.16 -14.54 21.50
CA ILE A 296 -4.38 -15.35 20.31
C ILE A 296 -5.74 -16.07 20.41
N ARG A 297 -6.35 -16.31 19.25
CA ARG A 297 -7.53 -17.20 19.18
C ARG A 297 -7.02 -18.61 18.96
N SER A 298 -7.39 -19.53 19.85
CA SER A 298 -7.00 -20.94 19.71
C SER A 298 -7.54 -21.52 18.39
N ALA A 299 -6.71 -22.31 17.69
CA ALA A 299 -7.18 -23.08 16.55
C ALA A 299 -8.30 -24.03 17.01
N PRO A 300 -9.38 -24.20 16.23
CA PRO A 300 -10.42 -25.18 16.59
C PRO A 300 -9.79 -26.57 16.61
N LYS A 301 -9.82 -27.26 17.75
CA LYS A 301 -9.44 -28.68 17.81
C LYS A 301 -10.35 -29.46 16.88
N LYS A 302 -9.76 -30.26 15.95
CA LYS A 302 -10.54 -31.15 15.08
C LYS A 302 -11.45 -32.01 15.96
N PRO A 303 -12.76 -32.03 15.73
CA PRO A 303 -13.67 -32.84 16.52
C PRO A 303 -13.32 -34.31 16.33
N ARG A 304 -13.03 -35.01 17.43
CA ARG A 304 -13.01 -36.46 17.48
C ARG A 304 -14.44 -36.90 17.73
N GLY A 305 -15.08 -37.55 16.73
CA GLY A 305 -16.33 -38.26 16.92
C GLY A 305 -17.50 -37.42 17.43
N GLY A 306 -18.23 -36.68 16.58
CA GLY A 306 -19.60 -36.19 16.86
C GLY A 306 -19.75 -35.06 17.90
N GLN A 307 -18.68 -34.50 18.45
CA GLN A 307 -18.75 -33.40 19.42
C GLN A 307 -18.85 -32.05 18.71
N ALA A 308 -19.71 -31.16 19.24
CA ALA A 308 -19.86 -29.78 18.77
C ALA A 308 -18.51 -29.04 18.76
N VAL A 309 -18.26 -28.27 17.70
CA VAL A 309 -17.07 -27.41 17.56
C VAL A 309 -17.01 -26.49 18.77
N LYS A 310 -16.05 -26.70 19.69
CA LYS A 310 -15.82 -25.78 20.82
C LYS A 310 -15.56 -24.37 20.31
N ARG A 311 -16.26 -23.41 20.92
CA ARG A 311 -16.07 -21.97 20.65
C ARG A 311 -14.58 -21.64 20.75
N ARG A 312 -14.06 -20.83 19.81
CA ARG A 312 -12.69 -20.31 19.84
C ARG A 312 -12.52 -19.52 21.13
N GLU A 313 -11.64 -19.95 21.99
CA GLU A 313 -11.30 -19.25 23.24
C GLU A 313 -10.10 -18.34 22.98
N ASP A 314 -10.15 -17.12 23.49
CA ASP A 314 -8.99 -16.24 23.49
C ASP A 314 -8.02 -16.73 24.58
N VAL A 315 -6.78 -17.07 24.18
CA VAL A 315 -5.71 -17.53 25.06
C VAL A 315 -4.62 -16.48 25.10
N GLU A 316 -4.14 -16.15 26.29
CA GLU A 316 -2.92 -15.34 26.44
C GLU A 316 -1.70 -16.24 26.42
N THR A 317 -0.70 -15.87 25.64
CA THR A 317 0.56 -16.60 25.49
C THR A 317 1.74 -15.66 25.53
N ASN A 318 2.90 -16.20 25.93
CA ASN A 318 4.17 -15.47 25.92
C ASN A 318 5.10 -16.12 24.91
N VAL A 319 6.02 -15.34 24.36
CA VAL A 319 7.14 -15.82 23.54
C VAL A 319 8.42 -15.18 24.03
N THR A 320 9.53 -15.81 23.73
CA THR A 320 10.86 -15.26 23.99
C THR A 320 11.63 -15.06 22.69
N VAL A 321 12.72 -14.32 22.75
CA VAL A 321 13.61 -14.08 21.62
C VAL A 321 15.04 -14.34 22.02
N SER A 322 15.80 -14.94 21.12
CA SER A 322 17.27 -15.01 21.19
C SER A 322 17.88 -13.89 20.36
N ILE A 323 18.95 -13.28 20.84
CA ILE A 323 19.58 -12.13 20.18
C ILE A 323 21.08 -12.33 20.10
N GLY A 324 21.65 -12.16 18.90
CA GLY A 324 23.09 -12.12 18.66
C GLY A 324 23.52 -10.72 18.24
N VAL A 325 24.48 -10.14 18.93
CA VAL A 325 24.97 -8.77 18.70
C VAL A 325 26.40 -8.81 18.18
N ALA A 326 26.70 -8.01 17.16
CA ALA A 326 28.07 -7.76 16.70
C ALA A 326 28.29 -6.26 16.44
N LEU A 327 29.49 -5.80 16.81
CA LEU A 327 29.93 -4.44 16.55
C LEU A 327 30.81 -4.40 15.31
N ARG A 328 30.75 -3.29 14.58
CA ARG A 328 31.76 -2.99 13.56
C ARG A 328 33.08 -2.67 14.25
N ASP A 329 34.11 -3.40 13.89
CA ASP A 329 35.48 -3.21 14.41
C ASP A 329 36.51 -3.28 13.28
N ALA A 330 37.80 -3.38 13.65
CA ALA A 330 38.89 -3.51 12.69
C ALA A 330 38.87 -4.83 11.90
N GLN A 331 38.26 -5.89 12.44
CA GLN A 331 38.17 -7.22 11.84
C GLN A 331 36.89 -7.38 11.01
N THR A 332 35.80 -6.70 11.39
CA THR A 332 34.48 -6.73 10.75
C THR A 332 34.18 -5.39 10.06
N ARG A 333 34.96 -5.04 9.03
CA ARG A 333 34.84 -3.72 8.34
C ARG A 333 33.64 -3.66 7.40
N LEU A 334 33.31 -4.78 6.74
CA LEU A 334 32.18 -4.85 5.81
C LEU A 334 30.89 -5.15 6.57
N ALA A 335 29.79 -4.57 6.14
CA ALA A 335 28.48 -4.79 6.75
C ALA A 335 28.05 -6.27 6.72
N ALA A 336 28.43 -7.00 5.67
CA ALA A 336 28.19 -8.42 5.56
C ALA A 336 28.91 -9.23 6.64
N ASP A 337 30.13 -8.84 7.03
CA ASP A 337 30.90 -9.52 8.07
C ASP A 337 30.29 -9.27 9.46
N VAL A 338 29.86 -8.03 9.73
CA VAL A 338 29.14 -7.70 10.98
C VAL A 338 27.84 -8.47 11.07
N LEU A 339 27.08 -8.56 9.98
CA LEU A 339 25.84 -9.32 9.93
C LEU A 339 26.09 -10.81 10.20
N LYS A 340 27.11 -11.38 9.56
CA LYS A 340 27.53 -12.78 9.77
C LYS A 340 27.98 -13.02 11.21
N ALA A 341 28.70 -12.09 11.82
CA ALA A 341 29.12 -12.20 13.22
C ALA A 341 27.92 -12.14 14.18
N ALA A 342 26.93 -11.27 13.89
CA ALA A 342 25.69 -11.21 14.67
C ALA A 342 24.87 -12.51 14.53
N ASP A 343 24.79 -13.10 13.34
CA ASP A 343 24.13 -14.39 13.11
C ASP A 343 24.82 -15.53 13.87
N GLN A 344 26.16 -15.58 13.86
CA GLN A 344 26.91 -16.54 14.66
C GLN A 344 26.69 -16.38 16.17
N ALA A 345 26.58 -15.13 16.64
CA ALA A 345 26.25 -14.86 18.04
C ALA A 345 24.81 -15.30 18.38
N LEU A 346 23.84 -15.08 17.47
CA LEU A 346 22.47 -15.58 17.60
C LEU A 346 22.44 -17.11 17.69
N TYR A 347 23.18 -17.79 16.84
CA TYR A 347 23.30 -19.25 16.91
C TYR A 347 23.80 -19.72 18.28
N GLN A 348 24.82 -19.03 18.83
CA GLN A 348 25.30 -19.32 20.19
C GLN A 348 24.24 -19.03 21.27
N ALA A 349 23.45 -17.99 21.11
CA ALA A 349 22.34 -17.72 22.02
C ALA A 349 21.32 -18.87 22.04
N LYS A 350 20.98 -19.39 20.87
CA LYS A 350 20.07 -20.56 20.73
C LYS A 350 20.66 -21.82 21.36
N LEU A 351 21.94 -22.12 21.15
CA LEU A 351 22.62 -23.30 21.74
C LEU A 351 22.72 -23.24 23.27
N ARG A 352 22.95 -22.05 23.83
CA ARG A 352 23.08 -21.84 25.28
C ARG A 352 21.76 -21.86 26.03
N GLY A 353 20.64 -22.21 25.38
CA GLY A 353 19.33 -22.37 26.02
C GLY A 353 18.34 -21.24 25.72
N ARG A 354 18.56 -20.45 24.65
CA ARG A 354 17.64 -19.41 24.17
C ARG A 354 17.37 -18.28 25.17
N ASN A 355 16.41 -17.39 24.85
CA ASN A 355 15.97 -16.26 25.68
C ASN A 355 17.14 -15.47 26.28
N ARG A 356 18.12 -15.12 25.46
CA ARG A 356 19.33 -14.41 25.88
C ARG A 356 19.97 -13.61 24.77
N VAL A 357 20.85 -12.72 25.19
CA VAL A 357 21.71 -11.92 24.31
C VAL A 357 23.12 -12.50 24.37
N VAL A 358 23.73 -12.72 23.22
CA VAL A 358 25.15 -13.06 23.07
C VAL A 358 25.81 -12.02 22.17
N ALA A 359 26.95 -11.49 22.60
CA ALA A 359 27.75 -10.54 21.82
C ALA A 359 29.04 -11.20 21.30
N ARG A 360 29.51 -10.68 20.16
CA ARG A 360 30.78 -11.06 19.53
C ARG A 360 31.50 -9.81 19.06
#